data_39faf283d02b42fe0e7a050df52172ce
#
_entry.id   39faf283d02b42fe0e7a050df52172ce
#
_cell.length_a   1.000
_cell.length_b   1.000
_cell.length_c   1.000
_cell.angle_alpha   90.00
_cell.angle_beta   90.00
_cell.angle_gamma   90.00
#
_symmetry.space_group_name_H-M   'P 1'
#
loop_
_entity.id
_entity.type
_entity.pdbx_description
1 polymer ?
#
loop_
_entity_poly.entity_id
_entity_poly.type
_entity_poly.pdbx_seq_one_letter_code
_entity_poly.pdbx_strand_id
1 'polypeptide(L)'
;RMMGTQATASCGAVIAHHQAPLAAVRRELHAAEQRAKNEGGRDAFSITIIKRSGGALRLTANWGEPVALLNDLRAFLAADGVSRRAAYHTLEWLDAQTLPAPEGDGAMLQSLLAYQLDRQAGGPAKAQAAPLALRLTAQTLNQPAAQRIGWLRNFISVAEFLAREVRTSAAEAP
;
A
#
# COMPACT_ATOMS: atom_id res chain seq x y z
N ARG A 1 15.43 6.07 -30.56
CA ARG A 1 14.35 7.05 -30.74
C ARG A 1 13.88 7.48 -29.38
N MET A 2 14.13 8.71 -29.06
CA MET A 2 13.81 9.29 -27.77
C MET A 2 12.34 9.70 -27.77
N MET A 3 11.53 9.03 -26.98
CA MET A 3 10.14 9.42 -26.78
C MET A 3 10.01 10.61 -25.82
N GLY A 4 11.11 11.22 -25.41
CA GLY A 4 11.16 12.41 -24.59
C GLY A 4 10.54 12.23 -23.18
N THR A 5 10.46 13.32 -22.45
CA THR A 5 9.89 13.38 -21.08
C THR A 5 8.36 13.19 -21.03
N GLN A 6 7.70 13.09 -22.20
CA GLN A 6 6.24 12.85 -22.29
C GLN A 6 5.86 11.37 -22.40
N ALA A 7 6.85 10.46 -22.45
CA ALA A 7 6.56 9.03 -22.49
C ALA A 7 6.12 8.56 -21.11
N THR A 8 4.89 8.06 -21.02
CA THR A 8 4.31 7.51 -19.80
C THR A 8 4.09 6.00 -19.93
N ALA A 9 4.16 5.28 -18.82
CA ALA A 9 3.86 3.86 -18.75
C ALA A 9 2.77 3.58 -17.73
N SER A 10 1.84 2.68 -18.09
CA SER A 10 0.87 2.15 -17.14
C SER A 10 1.08 0.65 -17.00
N CYS A 11 1.12 0.16 -15.78
CA CYS A 11 1.38 -1.23 -15.47
C CYS A 11 0.28 -1.82 -14.59
N GLY A 12 -0.25 -2.99 -14.98
CA GLY A 12 -1.05 -3.85 -14.11
C GLY A 12 -0.21 -5.00 -13.59
N ALA A 13 -0.36 -5.34 -12.32
CA ALA A 13 0.26 -6.50 -11.69
C ALA A 13 -0.78 -7.31 -10.91
N VAL A 14 -0.66 -8.64 -10.95
CA VAL A 14 -1.50 -9.54 -10.17
C VAL A 14 -0.62 -10.51 -9.40
N ILE A 15 -0.86 -10.61 -8.11
CA ILE A 15 -0.29 -11.64 -7.25
C ILE A 15 -1.41 -12.60 -6.87
N ALA A 16 -1.23 -13.87 -7.16
CA ALA A 16 -2.23 -14.90 -6.91
C ALA A 16 -1.56 -16.19 -6.41
N HIS A 17 -2.31 -16.99 -5.68
CA HIS A 17 -1.84 -18.32 -5.31
C HIS A 17 -1.61 -19.16 -6.59
N HIS A 18 -0.57 -20.02 -6.60
CA HIS A 18 -0.19 -20.82 -7.78
C HIS A 18 -1.31 -21.73 -8.32
N GLN A 19 -2.28 -22.10 -7.47
CA GLN A 19 -3.46 -22.87 -7.86
C GLN A 19 -4.65 -22.03 -8.33
N ALA A 20 -4.50 -20.69 -8.39
CA ALA A 20 -5.58 -19.85 -8.88
C ALA A 20 -5.87 -20.12 -10.36
N PRO A 21 -7.14 -20.17 -10.80
CA PRO A 21 -7.49 -20.40 -12.21
C PRO A 21 -6.87 -19.31 -13.10
N LEU A 22 -6.06 -19.70 -14.07
CA LEU A 22 -5.34 -18.76 -14.94
C LEU A 22 -6.27 -17.77 -15.66
N ALA A 23 -7.47 -18.21 -16.04
CA ALA A 23 -8.46 -17.35 -16.66
C ALA A 23 -8.92 -16.21 -15.71
N ALA A 24 -9.04 -16.49 -14.41
CA ALA A 24 -9.36 -15.46 -13.41
C ALA A 24 -8.19 -14.49 -13.23
N VAL A 25 -6.96 -15.01 -13.14
CA VAL A 25 -5.74 -14.19 -13.04
C VAL A 25 -5.60 -13.26 -14.24
N ARG A 26 -5.83 -13.76 -15.46
CA ARG A 26 -5.76 -12.93 -16.69
C ARG A 26 -6.84 -11.83 -16.71
N ARG A 27 -8.05 -12.11 -16.26
CA ARG A 27 -9.10 -11.09 -16.16
C ARG A 27 -8.71 -9.98 -15.18
N GLU A 28 -8.19 -10.35 -14.00
CA GLU A 28 -7.75 -9.38 -13.01
C GLU A 28 -6.51 -8.60 -13.47
N LEU A 29 -5.61 -9.21 -14.24
CA LEU A 29 -4.46 -8.53 -14.83
C LEU A 29 -4.91 -7.44 -15.81
N HIS A 30 -5.82 -7.77 -16.72
CA HIS A 30 -6.40 -6.78 -17.63
C HIS A 30 -7.15 -5.67 -16.87
N ALA A 31 -7.93 -6.04 -15.85
CA ALA A 31 -8.61 -5.06 -15.00
C ALA A 31 -7.62 -4.15 -14.24
N ALA A 32 -6.49 -4.68 -13.77
CA ALA A 32 -5.44 -3.88 -13.12
C ALA A 32 -4.81 -2.89 -14.11
N GLU A 33 -4.51 -3.31 -15.34
CA GLU A 33 -4.01 -2.41 -16.39
C GLU A 33 -5.02 -1.30 -16.70
N GLN A 34 -6.30 -1.61 -16.80
CA GLN A 34 -7.35 -0.62 -17.02
C GLN A 34 -7.46 0.38 -15.86
N ARG A 35 -7.34 -0.09 -14.59
CA ARG A 35 -7.30 0.81 -13.42
C ARG A 35 -6.10 1.76 -13.49
N ALA A 36 -4.91 1.28 -13.80
CA ALA A 36 -3.73 2.13 -13.94
C ALA A 36 -3.93 3.21 -15.00
N LYS A 37 -4.62 2.92 -16.10
CA LYS A 37 -4.91 3.88 -17.18
C LYS A 37 -6.02 4.87 -16.84
N ASN A 38 -7.09 4.39 -16.21
CA ASN A 38 -8.32 5.17 -16.03
C ASN A 38 -8.39 5.85 -14.67
N GLU A 39 -8.13 5.11 -13.58
CA GLU A 39 -8.15 5.62 -12.21
C GLU A 39 -6.83 6.31 -11.84
N GLY A 40 -5.69 5.76 -12.29
CA GLY A 40 -4.37 6.34 -12.07
C GLY A 40 -4.02 7.49 -13.01
N GLY A 41 -4.87 7.80 -14.00
CA GLY A 41 -4.63 8.90 -14.95
C GLY A 41 -3.50 8.65 -15.93
N ARG A 42 -3.12 7.38 -16.17
CA ARG A 42 -1.91 6.94 -16.87
C ARG A 42 -0.65 7.26 -16.05
N ASP A 43 0.52 6.92 -16.52
CA ASP A 43 1.76 7.04 -15.72
C ASP A 43 1.63 6.49 -14.31
N ALA A 44 1.03 5.30 -14.21
CA ALA A 44 0.59 4.70 -12.96
C ALA A 44 0.74 3.18 -12.96
N PHE A 45 0.69 2.60 -11.77
CA PHE A 45 0.60 1.16 -11.60
C PHE A 45 -0.68 0.78 -10.84
N SER A 46 -1.15 -0.45 -11.04
CA SER A 46 -2.19 -1.05 -10.24
C SER A 46 -1.82 -2.47 -9.87
N ILE A 47 -1.83 -2.76 -8.57
CA ILE A 47 -1.55 -4.09 -8.02
C ILE A 47 -2.88 -4.71 -7.56
N THR A 48 -3.13 -5.96 -7.96
CA THR A 48 -4.19 -6.80 -7.41
C THR A 48 -3.59 -8.00 -6.70
N ILE A 49 -3.93 -8.21 -5.43
CA ILE A 49 -3.57 -9.41 -4.68
C ILE A 49 -4.84 -10.25 -4.49
N ILE A 50 -4.91 -11.41 -5.12
CA ILE A 50 -6.02 -12.35 -5.00
C ILE A 50 -5.78 -13.22 -3.78
N LYS A 51 -6.63 -13.07 -2.76
CA LYS A 51 -6.52 -13.84 -1.52
C LYS A 51 -7.03 -15.26 -1.70
N ARG A 52 -6.37 -16.24 -1.05
CA ARG A 52 -6.83 -17.64 -1.05
C ARG A 52 -8.21 -17.80 -0.39
N SER A 53 -8.54 -16.98 0.61
CA SER A 53 -9.83 -16.96 1.31
C SER A 53 -10.96 -16.31 0.51
N GLY A 54 -10.71 -15.88 -0.71
CA GLY A 54 -11.62 -15.07 -1.52
C GLY A 54 -11.38 -13.57 -1.32
N GLY A 55 -11.90 -12.78 -2.27
CA GLY A 55 -11.67 -11.34 -2.31
C GLY A 55 -10.31 -10.95 -2.87
N ALA A 56 -10.13 -9.66 -3.09
CA ALA A 56 -8.90 -9.10 -3.61
C ALA A 56 -8.56 -7.77 -2.94
N LEU A 57 -7.27 -7.51 -2.73
CA LEU A 57 -6.75 -6.18 -2.44
C LEU A 57 -6.39 -5.52 -3.75
N ARG A 58 -6.72 -4.24 -3.90
CA ARG A 58 -6.43 -3.46 -5.10
C ARG A 58 -5.82 -2.13 -4.71
N LEU A 59 -4.64 -1.85 -5.23
CA LEU A 59 -3.95 -0.58 -5.03
C LEU A 59 -3.62 0.00 -6.39
N THR A 60 -4.07 1.23 -6.64
CA THR A 60 -3.70 2.02 -7.81
C THR A 60 -3.00 3.29 -7.33
N ALA A 61 -1.84 3.61 -7.91
CA ALA A 61 -1.08 4.81 -7.60
C ALA A 61 -0.15 5.19 -8.77
N ASN A 62 0.30 6.44 -8.76
CA ASN A 62 1.28 6.91 -9.74
C ASN A 62 2.67 6.38 -9.44
N TRP A 63 3.54 6.41 -10.45
CA TRP A 63 4.97 6.14 -10.27
C TRP A 63 5.63 7.19 -9.38
N GLY A 64 6.87 6.93 -8.96
CA GLY A 64 7.66 7.84 -8.14
C GLY A 64 7.40 7.67 -6.64
N GLU A 65 6.96 8.72 -5.95
CA GLU A 65 6.82 8.73 -4.50
C GLU A 65 5.94 7.61 -3.92
N PRO A 66 4.77 7.25 -4.48
CA PRO A 66 4.00 6.10 -3.99
C PRO A 66 4.75 4.77 -4.00
N VAL A 67 5.60 4.53 -5.02
CA VAL A 67 6.43 3.31 -5.09
C VAL A 67 7.51 3.32 -4.02
N ALA A 68 8.21 4.46 -3.84
CA ALA A 68 9.22 4.62 -2.80
C ALA A 68 8.59 4.42 -1.42
N LEU A 69 7.46 5.06 -1.15
CA LEU A 69 6.72 4.92 0.10
C LEU A 69 6.27 3.48 0.35
N LEU A 70 5.78 2.78 -0.68
CA LEU A 70 5.38 1.37 -0.57
C LEU A 70 6.57 0.48 -0.16
N ASN A 71 7.74 0.71 -0.75
CA ASN A 71 8.95 -0.02 -0.40
C ASN A 71 9.42 0.29 1.02
N ASP A 72 9.38 1.56 1.44
CA ASP A 72 9.79 1.98 2.77
C ASP A 72 8.84 1.43 3.84
N LEU A 73 7.53 1.51 3.61
CA LEU A 73 6.53 0.93 4.52
C LEU A 73 6.66 -0.59 4.60
N ARG A 74 6.90 -1.27 3.47
CA ARG A 74 7.18 -2.71 3.44
C ARG A 74 8.43 -3.04 4.27
N ALA A 75 9.51 -2.27 4.10
CA ALA A 75 10.76 -2.48 4.84
C ALA A 75 10.55 -2.24 6.34
N PHE A 76 9.83 -1.18 6.72
CA PHE A 76 9.45 -0.91 8.10
C PHE A 76 8.65 -2.08 8.70
N LEU A 77 7.59 -2.55 8.03
CA LEU A 77 6.77 -3.66 8.51
C LEU A 77 7.52 -5.00 8.56
N ALA A 78 8.58 -5.17 7.76
CA ALA A 78 9.43 -6.36 7.76
C ALA A 78 10.52 -6.33 8.85
N ALA A 79 10.82 -5.18 9.43
CA ALA A 79 11.91 -5.01 10.40
C ALA A 79 11.64 -5.78 11.70
N ASP A 80 12.69 -6.37 12.29
CA ASP A 80 12.59 -7.16 13.53
C ASP A 80 12.07 -6.34 14.73
N GLY A 81 12.36 -5.04 14.76
CA GLY A 81 11.87 -4.12 15.79
C GLY A 81 10.40 -3.73 15.63
N VAL A 82 9.68 -4.20 14.62
CA VAL A 82 8.28 -3.86 14.38
C VAL A 82 7.37 -5.06 14.63
N SER A 83 6.28 -4.82 15.35
CA SER A 83 5.28 -5.86 15.63
C SER A 83 4.76 -6.47 14.32
N ARG A 84 4.71 -7.80 14.25
CA ARG A 84 4.14 -8.52 13.11
C ARG A 84 2.65 -8.22 12.89
N ARG A 85 1.98 -7.62 13.87
CA ARG A 85 0.58 -7.19 13.80
C ARG A 85 0.43 -5.69 13.56
N ALA A 86 1.53 -4.95 13.31
CA ALA A 86 1.51 -3.49 13.19
C ALA A 86 0.49 -3.02 12.15
N ALA A 87 0.53 -3.59 10.94
CA ALA A 87 -0.43 -3.25 9.89
C ALA A 87 -1.87 -3.60 10.29
N TYR A 88 -2.08 -4.79 10.89
CA TYR A 88 -3.41 -5.23 11.34
C TYR A 88 -4.01 -4.26 12.38
N HIS A 89 -3.25 -3.90 13.41
CA HIS A 89 -3.73 -2.96 14.43
C HIS A 89 -3.99 -1.56 13.87
N THR A 90 -3.17 -1.11 12.91
CA THR A 90 -3.40 0.17 12.24
C THR A 90 -4.70 0.14 11.41
N LEU A 91 -4.96 -0.96 10.70
CA LEU A 91 -6.17 -1.15 9.89
C LEU A 91 -7.42 -1.29 10.78
N GLU A 92 -7.34 -2.08 11.83
CA GLU A 92 -8.43 -2.25 12.81
C GLU A 92 -8.80 -0.92 13.46
N TRP A 93 -7.79 -0.13 13.79
CA TRP A 93 -8.01 1.20 14.32
C TRP A 93 -8.67 2.14 13.30
N LEU A 94 -8.23 2.13 12.03
CA LEU A 94 -8.87 2.90 10.95
C LEU A 94 -10.34 2.50 10.73
N ASP A 95 -10.69 1.23 10.97
CA ASP A 95 -12.05 0.72 10.85
C ASP A 95 -12.94 1.11 12.03
N ALA A 96 -12.36 1.09 13.24
CA ALA A 96 -13.08 1.43 14.48
C ALA A 96 -13.40 2.93 14.57
N GLN A 97 -12.63 3.76 13.91
CA GLN A 97 -12.86 5.20 13.88
C GLN A 97 -13.77 5.54 12.70
N THR A 98 -14.93 6.08 12.97
CA THR A 98 -15.68 6.89 12.02
C THR A 98 -14.89 8.19 11.78
N LEU A 99 -13.70 8.07 11.21
CA LEU A 99 -12.94 9.25 10.83
C LEU A 99 -13.75 10.00 9.77
N PRO A 100 -14.09 11.26 9.99
CA PRO A 100 -14.55 12.09 8.90
C PRO A 100 -13.49 12.01 7.79
N ALA A 101 -13.93 12.07 6.54
CA ALA A 101 -12.97 12.14 5.42
C ALA A 101 -11.92 13.17 5.80
N PRO A 102 -10.60 12.84 5.73
CA PRO A 102 -9.57 13.77 6.14
C PRO A 102 -9.76 15.11 5.43
N GLU A 103 -10.17 16.11 6.18
CA GLU A 103 -10.37 17.47 5.70
C GLU A 103 -9.14 18.32 6.04
N GLY A 104 -8.93 19.36 5.28
CA GLY A 104 -7.80 20.26 5.49
C GLY A 104 -6.46 19.64 5.17
N ASP A 105 -5.46 19.94 5.99
CA ASP A 105 -4.06 19.52 5.83
C ASP A 105 -3.75 18.09 6.30
N GLY A 106 -4.75 17.39 6.83
CA GLY A 106 -4.59 16.02 7.32
C GLY A 106 -3.80 15.89 8.62
N ALA A 107 -3.56 16.96 9.36
CA ALA A 107 -2.74 16.95 10.59
C ALA A 107 -3.24 15.93 11.61
N MET A 108 -4.55 15.76 11.75
CA MET A 108 -5.13 14.75 12.62
C MET A 108 -4.76 13.33 12.15
N LEU A 109 -4.96 13.03 10.87
CA LEU A 109 -4.61 11.72 10.29
C LEU A 109 -3.13 11.43 10.46
N GLN A 110 -2.26 12.41 10.17
CA GLN A 110 -0.82 12.29 10.34
C GLN A 110 -0.43 11.96 11.79
N SER A 111 -0.97 12.70 12.76
CA SER A 111 -0.69 12.49 14.18
C SER A 111 -1.10 11.10 14.64
N LEU A 112 -2.26 10.65 14.19
CA LEU A 112 -2.81 9.35 14.54
C LEU A 112 -2.01 8.20 13.90
N LEU A 113 -1.62 8.34 12.64
CA LEU A 113 -0.74 7.35 11.97
C LEU A 113 0.63 7.31 12.63
N ALA A 114 1.22 8.46 12.95
CA ALA A 114 2.51 8.54 13.64
C ALA A 114 2.45 7.81 15.00
N TYR A 115 1.41 8.07 15.78
CA TYR A 115 1.20 7.38 17.06
C TYR A 115 1.07 5.87 16.90
N GLN A 116 0.26 5.41 15.94
CA GLN A 116 0.05 3.97 15.72
C GLN A 116 1.33 3.27 15.26
N LEU A 117 2.06 3.85 14.32
CA LEU A 117 3.31 3.27 13.82
C LEU A 117 4.39 3.28 14.92
N ASP A 118 4.54 4.38 15.68
CA ASP A 118 5.49 4.47 16.79
C ASP A 118 5.22 3.42 17.87
N ARG A 119 3.95 3.26 18.24
CA ARG A 119 3.54 2.27 19.25
C ARG A 119 3.86 0.83 18.86
N GLN A 120 3.87 0.53 17.57
CA GLN A 120 4.15 -0.81 17.04
C GLN A 120 5.64 -1.05 16.78
N ALA A 121 6.47 -0.02 16.89
CA ALA A 121 7.90 -0.07 16.60
C ALA A 121 8.73 0.02 17.88
N GLY A 122 9.87 -0.67 17.86
CA GLY A 122 10.91 -0.60 18.89
C GLY A 122 12.28 -0.29 18.28
N GLY A 123 13.21 0.15 19.13
CA GLY A 123 14.58 0.42 18.70
C GLY A 123 14.69 1.43 17.55
N PRO A 124 15.59 1.19 16.58
CA PRO A 124 15.82 2.11 15.46
C PRO A 124 14.60 2.33 14.57
N ALA A 125 13.67 1.36 14.49
CA ALA A 125 12.49 1.47 13.65
C ALA A 125 11.54 2.60 14.09
N LYS A 126 11.54 2.98 15.37
CA LYS A 126 10.72 4.09 15.87
C LYS A 126 10.98 5.41 15.13
N ALA A 127 12.22 5.68 14.76
CA ALA A 127 12.58 6.91 14.06
C ALA A 127 11.92 7.04 12.68
N GLN A 128 11.43 5.93 12.10
CA GLN A 128 10.77 5.90 10.80
C GLN A 128 9.25 6.18 10.89
N ALA A 129 8.64 6.06 12.08
CA ALA A 129 7.19 6.17 12.24
C ALA A 129 6.63 7.53 11.78
N ALA A 130 7.18 8.62 12.27
CA ALA A 130 6.73 9.98 11.94
C ALA A 130 6.96 10.34 10.45
N PRO A 131 8.14 10.09 9.84
CA PRO A 131 8.33 10.28 8.40
C PRO A 131 7.36 9.46 7.54
N LEU A 132 7.12 8.19 7.87
CA LEU A 132 6.17 7.36 7.15
C LEU A 132 4.74 7.88 7.27
N ALA A 133 4.31 8.29 8.46
CA ALA A 133 2.99 8.87 8.69
C ALA A 133 2.77 10.15 7.88
N LEU A 134 3.76 11.04 7.82
CA LEU A 134 3.72 12.26 7.02
C LEU A 134 3.49 11.93 5.54
N ARG A 135 4.29 11.03 4.99
CA ARG A 135 4.22 10.63 3.57
C ARG A 135 2.92 9.89 3.25
N LEU A 136 2.47 8.98 4.13
CA LEU A 136 1.18 8.29 3.98
C LEU A 136 0.02 9.28 3.96
N THR A 137 0.03 10.27 4.86
CA THR A 137 -0.99 11.32 4.89
C THR A 137 -0.98 12.13 3.61
N ALA A 138 0.18 12.60 3.16
CA ALA A 138 0.30 13.37 1.92
C ALA A 138 -0.26 12.59 0.71
N GLN A 139 0.11 11.32 0.56
CA GLN A 139 -0.39 10.48 -0.53
C GLN A 139 -1.90 10.18 -0.40
N THR A 140 -2.41 10.08 0.81
CA THR A 140 -3.85 9.91 1.07
C THR A 140 -4.64 11.16 0.66
N LEU A 141 -4.13 12.34 0.97
CA LEU A 141 -4.78 13.61 0.62
C LEU A 141 -4.82 13.86 -0.90
N ASN A 142 -3.87 13.31 -1.65
CA ASN A 142 -3.87 13.36 -3.11
C ASN A 142 -5.02 12.54 -3.74
N GLN A 143 -5.69 11.68 -2.96
CA GLN A 143 -6.82 10.90 -3.45
C GLN A 143 -8.13 11.70 -3.35
N PRO A 144 -9.13 11.42 -4.21
CA PRO A 144 -10.48 11.97 -4.06
C PRO A 144 -11.02 11.69 -2.63
N ALA A 145 -11.66 12.67 -2.02
CA ALA A 145 -12.08 12.61 -0.61
C ALA A 145 -12.79 11.32 -0.22
N ALA A 146 -13.73 10.86 -1.05
CA ALA A 146 -14.49 9.63 -0.82
C ALA A 146 -13.63 8.34 -0.88
N GLN A 147 -12.44 8.40 -1.47
CA GLN A 147 -11.57 7.24 -1.67
C GLN A 147 -10.39 7.19 -0.68
N ARG A 148 -10.12 8.28 0.05
CA ARG A 148 -8.92 8.46 0.88
C ARG A 148 -8.68 7.31 1.85
N ILE A 149 -9.64 7.00 2.69
CA ILE A 149 -9.50 5.94 3.69
C ILE A 149 -9.40 4.56 3.03
N GLY A 150 -10.21 4.30 2.00
CA GLY A 150 -10.14 3.04 1.24
C GLY A 150 -8.78 2.85 0.56
N TRP A 151 -8.22 3.91 -0.01
CA TRP A 151 -6.90 3.89 -0.62
C TRP A 151 -5.80 3.62 0.43
N LEU A 152 -5.81 4.34 1.55
CA LEU A 152 -4.85 4.15 2.65
C LEU A 152 -4.89 2.73 3.20
N ARG A 153 -6.08 2.16 3.42
CA ARG A 153 -6.25 0.78 3.86
C ARG A 153 -5.64 -0.22 2.87
N ASN A 154 -5.93 -0.04 1.59
CA ASN A 154 -5.36 -0.90 0.55
C ASN A 154 -3.85 -0.76 0.48
N PHE A 155 -3.31 0.46 0.62
CA PHE A 155 -1.88 0.72 0.61
C PHE A 155 -1.17 -0.02 1.76
N ILE A 156 -1.65 0.13 2.99
CA ILE A 156 -1.10 -0.56 4.17
C ILE A 156 -1.23 -2.08 4.02
N SER A 157 -2.38 -2.57 3.53
CA SER A 157 -2.60 -4.01 3.34
C SER A 157 -1.69 -4.63 2.30
N VAL A 158 -1.41 -3.91 1.20
CA VAL A 158 -0.47 -4.37 0.17
C VAL A 158 0.96 -4.36 0.71
N ALA A 159 1.37 -3.31 1.42
CA ALA A 159 2.69 -3.23 2.07
C ALA A 159 2.90 -4.38 3.07
N GLU A 160 1.89 -4.69 3.89
CA GLU A 160 1.93 -5.82 4.84
C GLU A 160 2.08 -7.17 4.12
N PHE A 161 1.28 -7.39 3.09
CA PHE A 161 1.37 -8.62 2.31
C PHE A 161 2.80 -8.81 1.76
N LEU A 162 3.36 -7.79 1.13
CA LEU A 162 4.72 -7.83 0.59
C LEU A 162 5.79 -7.99 1.68
N ALA A 163 5.60 -7.39 2.87
CA ALA A 163 6.51 -7.54 4.00
C ALA A 163 6.53 -8.98 4.54
N ARG A 164 5.36 -9.63 4.59
CA ARG A 164 5.22 -11.01 5.03
C ARG A 164 5.94 -11.99 4.11
N GLU A 165 5.80 -11.82 2.80
CA GLU A 165 6.47 -12.67 1.81
C GLU A 165 8.00 -12.58 1.93
N VAL A 166 8.54 -11.38 2.14
CA VAL A 166 9.99 -11.19 2.37
C VAL A 166 10.47 -11.92 3.62
N ARG A 167 9.72 -11.82 4.73
CA ARG A 167 10.08 -12.50 5.99
C ARG A 167 10.05 -14.03 5.85
N THR A 168 9.08 -14.57 5.12
CA THR A 168 8.97 -16.01 4.86
C THR A 168 10.16 -16.49 4.03
N SER A 169 10.49 -15.80 2.96
CA SER A 169 11.63 -16.13 2.11
C SER A 169 12.97 -16.07 2.86
N ALA A 170 13.15 -15.11 3.78
CA ALA A 170 14.35 -15.01 4.59
C ALA A 170 14.47 -16.15 5.64
N ALA A 171 13.34 -16.67 6.12
CA ALA A 171 13.31 -17.78 7.07
C ALA A 171 13.53 -19.16 6.40
N GLU A 172 13.31 -19.26 5.09
CA GLU A 172 13.48 -20.47 4.29
C GLU A 172 14.85 -20.53 3.58
N ALA A 173 15.65 -19.46 3.67
CA ALA A 173 17.01 -19.45 3.12
C ALA A 173 17.92 -20.33 4.01
N PRO A 174 18.66 -21.32 3.44
CA PRO A 174 19.50 -22.27 4.17
C PRO A 174 20.72 -21.60 4.83
#